data_565739b35af110d50c17899b1c7c7c55
#
_entry.id   565739b35af110d50c17899b1c7c7c55
#
_cell.length_a   1.000
_cell.length_b   1.000
_cell.length_c   1.000
_cell.angle_alpha   90.00
_cell.angle_beta   90.00
_cell.angle_gamma   90.00
#
_symmetry.space_group_name_H-M   'P 1'
#
loop_
_entity.id
_entity.type
_entity.pdbx_description
1 polymer ?
#
loop_
_entity_poly.entity_id
_entity_poly.type
_entity_poly.pdbx_seq_one_letter_code
_entity_poly.pdbx_strand_id
1 'polypeptide(L)'
;WFSLCFENDLYPGYVTEKVLEAWLGWTIPLYWGDDVSGILNPKAIINLANFSTMKDFVNYVSKLYEDKDQMINMINQPLFIKEFKFEDLVSFFHQGLRKKLALQ
;
A
#
# COMPACT_ATOMS: atom_id res chain seq x y z
N TRP A 1 8.43 12.40 -2.00
CA TRP A 1 7.09 12.18 -2.55
C TRP A 1 6.67 10.70 -2.54
N PHE A 2 7.60 9.79 -2.72
CA PHE A 2 7.33 8.36 -2.79
C PHE A 2 8.15 7.59 -1.78
N SER A 3 7.60 6.51 -1.27
CA SER A 3 8.31 5.56 -0.40
C SER A 3 8.13 4.15 -0.92
N LEU A 4 9.22 3.40 -1.06
CA LEU A 4 9.15 1.99 -1.38
C LEU A 4 8.76 1.22 -0.12
N CYS A 5 7.69 0.46 -0.22
CA CYS A 5 7.20 -0.36 0.89
C CYS A 5 6.74 -1.72 0.38
N PHE A 6 7.65 -2.39 -0.34
CA PHE A 6 7.38 -3.72 -0.87
C PHE A 6 7.39 -4.75 0.26
N GLU A 7 6.36 -5.59 0.30
CA GLU A 7 6.31 -6.71 1.22
C GLU A 7 7.35 -7.76 0.81
N ASN A 8 7.79 -8.56 1.77
CA ASN A 8 8.77 -9.61 1.50
C ASN A 8 8.16 -10.77 0.72
N ASP A 9 6.85 -10.89 0.76
CA ASP A 9 6.11 -11.96 0.11
C ASP A 9 4.74 -11.46 -0.36
N LEU A 10 4.16 -12.17 -1.32
CA LEU A 10 2.85 -11.87 -1.86
C LEU A 10 1.92 -13.06 -1.67
N TYR A 11 1.06 -13.01 -0.66
CA TYR A 11 -0.03 -13.97 -0.53
C TYR A 11 -1.21 -13.35 0.22
N PRO A 12 -2.40 -13.95 0.07
CA PRO A 12 -3.64 -13.32 0.55
C PRO A 12 -3.60 -12.97 2.03
N GLY A 13 -3.92 -11.72 2.32
CA GLY A 13 -4.00 -11.21 3.68
C GLY A 13 -2.68 -10.83 4.32
N TYR A 14 -1.55 -10.97 3.61
CA TYR A 14 -0.26 -10.57 4.17
C TYR A 14 0.02 -9.10 3.87
N VAL A 15 -0.23 -8.27 4.85
CA VAL A 15 0.06 -6.83 4.82
C VAL A 15 0.74 -6.47 6.13
N THR A 16 1.86 -5.76 6.05
CA THR A 16 2.60 -5.33 7.24
C THR A 16 2.47 -3.81 7.44
N GLU A 17 3.08 -3.31 8.52
CA GLU A 17 3.09 -1.90 8.86
C GLU A 17 3.84 -1.02 7.86
N LYS A 18 4.56 -1.59 6.89
CA LYS A 18 5.35 -0.83 5.91
C LYS A 18 4.51 0.20 5.16
N VAL A 19 3.32 -0.20 4.69
CA VAL A 19 2.43 0.71 3.97
C VAL A 19 1.90 1.80 4.87
N LEU A 20 1.60 1.48 6.12
CA LEU A 20 1.11 2.44 7.10
C LEU A 20 2.18 3.47 7.44
N GLU A 21 3.42 3.03 7.65
CA GLU A 21 4.54 3.93 7.94
C GLU A 21 4.79 4.92 6.80
N ALA A 22 4.75 4.43 5.55
CA ALA A 22 4.90 5.29 4.39
C ALA A 22 3.80 6.34 4.32
N TRP A 23 2.55 5.95 4.54
CA TRP A 23 1.40 6.84 4.51
C TRP A 23 1.47 7.88 5.63
N LEU A 24 1.84 7.47 6.85
CA LEU A 24 2.01 8.38 7.98
C LEU A 24 3.14 9.38 7.75
N GLY A 25 4.14 9.04 6.95
CA GLY A 25 5.25 9.92 6.58
C GLY A 25 4.90 10.95 5.50
N TRP A 26 3.63 11.07 5.12
CA TRP A 26 3.18 11.99 4.06
C TRP A 26 3.83 11.72 2.71
N THR A 27 4.02 10.45 2.38
CA THR A 27 4.50 10.02 1.07
C THR A 27 3.46 9.14 0.38
N ILE A 28 3.64 8.96 -0.93
CA ILE A 28 2.81 8.03 -1.70
C ILE A 28 3.49 6.66 -1.64
N PRO A 29 2.85 5.65 -1.02
CA PRO A 29 3.43 4.33 -0.95
C PRO A 29 3.51 3.67 -2.33
N LEU A 30 4.72 3.30 -2.75
CA LEU A 30 4.94 2.40 -3.87
C LEU A 30 4.99 0.99 -3.29
N TYR A 31 3.90 0.28 -3.42
CA TYR A 31 3.61 -0.93 -2.68
C TYR A 31 3.72 -2.16 -3.59
N TRP A 32 4.13 -3.27 -3.03
CA TRP A 32 3.99 -4.58 -3.65
C TRP A 32 3.55 -5.56 -2.58
N GLY A 33 2.36 -6.09 -2.73
CA GLY A 33 1.76 -6.98 -1.75
C GLY A 33 0.29 -7.14 -2.02
N ASP A 34 -0.39 -7.86 -1.13
CA ASP A 34 -1.84 -7.98 -1.19
C ASP A 34 -2.49 -6.71 -0.67
N ASP A 35 -3.33 -6.08 -1.49
CA ASP A 35 -4.06 -4.88 -1.08
C ASP A 35 -5.26 -5.19 -0.20
N VAL A 36 -5.54 -6.45 0.02
CA VAL A 36 -6.71 -6.95 0.77
C VAL A 36 -7.96 -6.23 0.31
N SER A 37 -8.59 -6.76 -0.72
CA SER A 37 -9.75 -6.18 -1.40
C SER A 37 -10.76 -5.58 -0.40
N GLY A 38 -11.05 -4.30 -0.57
CA GLY A 38 -11.99 -3.58 0.28
C GLY A 38 -11.38 -2.99 1.55
N ILE A 39 -10.07 -3.07 1.76
CA ILE A 39 -9.41 -2.53 2.96
C ILE A 39 -8.44 -1.41 2.61
N LEU A 40 -7.40 -1.68 1.80
CA LEU A 40 -6.49 -0.63 1.36
C LEU A 40 -7.13 0.21 0.25
N ASN A 41 -6.98 1.52 0.37
CA ASN A 41 -7.57 2.45 -0.59
C ASN A 41 -6.65 2.56 -1.82
N PRO A 42 -7.11 2.12 -3.01
CA PRO A 42 -6.29 2.20 -4.23
C PRO A 42 -5.97 3.63 -4.66
N LYS A 43 -6.68 4.62 -4.13
CA LYS A 43 -6.40 6.04 -4.40
C LYS A 43 -5.25 6.60 -3.57
N ALA A 44 -4.81 5.87 -2.56
CA ALA A 44 -3.74 6.30 -1.65
C ALA A 44 -2.40 5.62 -1.92
N ILE A 45 -2.39 4.50 -2.63
CA ILE A 45 -1.19 3.70 -2.88
C ILE A 45 -1.06 3.38 -4.37
N ILE A 46 0.16 3.02 -4.79
CA ILE A 46 0.39 2.49 -6.13
C ILE A 46 0.97 1.09 -5.94
N ASN A 47 0.19 0.08 -6.29
CA ASN A 47 0.58 -1.32 -6.10
C ASN A 47 1.17 -1.90 -7.38
N LEU A 48 2.45 -2.24 -7.35
CA LEU A 48 3.16 -2.86 -8.46
C LEU A 48 2.47 -4.15 -8.95
N ALA A 49 1.84 -4.89 -8.04
CA ALA A 49 1.14 -6.13 -8.40
C ALA A 49 -0.02 -5.91 -9.37
N ASN A 50 -0.53 -4.67 -9.51
CA ASN A 50 -1.61 -4.33 -10.43
C ASN A 50 -1.12 -3.98 -11.84
N PHE A 51 0.19 -4.01 -12.08
CA PHE A 51 0.78 -3.69 -13.39
C PHE A 51 1.30 -4.96 -14.05
N SER A 52 1.20 -5.03 -15.37
CA SER A 52 1.67 -6.20 -16.13
C SER A 52 3.19 -6.30 -16.16
N THR A 53 3.89 -5.17 -16.15
CA THR A 53 5.36 -5.13 -16.20
C THR A 53 5.88 -4.03 -15.28
N MET A 54 7.15 -4.16 -14.91
CA MET A 54 7.86 -3.11 -14.18
C MET A 54 7.92 -1.82 -14.99
N LYS A 55 8.03 -1.92 -16.30
CA LYS A 55 8.07 -0.75 -17.19
C LYS A 55 6.78 0.05 -17.10
N ASP A 56 5.63 -0.62 -17.10
CA ASP A 56 4.33 0.05 -16.98
C ASP A 56 4.21 0.77 -15.64
N PHE A 57 4.67 0.12 -14.57
CA PHE A 57 4.68 0.71 -13.23
C PHE A 57 5.55 1.98 -13.19
N VAL A 58 6.78 1.89 -13.70
CA VAL A 58 7.71 3.03 -13.72
C VAL A 58 7.16 4.17 -14.56
N ASN A 59 6.56 3.87 -15.71
CA ASN A 59 5.95 4.89 -16.55
C ASN A 59 4.80 5.61 -15.86
N TYR A 60 3.98 4.86 -15.13
CA TYR A 60 2.86 5.44 -14.36
C TYR A 60 3.38 6.39 -13.27
N VAL A 61 4.38 5.94 -12.50
CA VAL A 61 4.97 6.75 -11.44
C VAL A 61 5.64 8.00 -12.00
N SER A 62 6.33 7.87 -13.13
CA SER A 62 7.00 9.01 -13.78
C SER A 62 6.01 10.09 -14.23
N LYS A 63 4.88 9.67 -14.79
CA LYS A 63 3.82 10.61 -15.20
C LYS A 63 3.20 11.28 -13.97
N LEU A 64 2.97 10.53 -12.92
CA LEU A 64 2.42 11.07 -11.68
C LEU A 64 3.36 12.10 -11.07
N TYR A 65 4.66 11.83 -11.10
CA TYR A 65 5.67 12.76 -10.58
C TYR A 65 5.62 14.13 -11.26
N GLU A 66 5.20 14.18 -12.51
CA GLU A 66 5.05 15.43 -13.27
C GLU A 66 3.74 16.17 -12.94
N ASP A 67 2.82 15.51 -12.23
CA ASP A 67 1.51 16.07 -11.88
C ASP A 67 1.41 16.29 -10.37
N LYS A 68 1.85 17.46 -9.93
CA LYS A 68 1.88 17.81 -8.51
C LYS A 68 0.51 17.80 -7.86
N ASP A 69 -0.52 18.24 -8.57
CA ASP A 69 -1.87 18.29 -8.03
C ASP A 69 -2.40 16.88 -7.75
N GLN A 70 -2.13 15.93 -8.63
CA GLN A 70 -2.50 14.54 -8.42
C GLN A 70 -1.71 13.92 -7.28
N MET A 71 -0.42 14.22 -7.16
CA MET A 71 0.38 13.72 -6.04
C MET A 71 -0.16 14.21 -4.70
N ILE A 72 -0.48 15.50 -4.62
CA ILE A 72 -1.06 16.09 -3.40
C ILE A 72 -2.40 15.44 -3.08
N ASN A 73 -3.23 15.21 -4.10
CA ASN A 73 -4.51 14.54 -3.91
C ASN A 73 -4.32 13.12 -3.36
N MET A 74 -3.36 12.37 -3.87
CA MET A 74 -3.06 11.02 -3.37
C MET A 74 -2.54 11.04 -1.93
N ILE A 75 -1.65 11.96 -1.59
CA ILE A 75 -1.09 12.09 -0.24
C ILE A 75 -2.19 12.35 0.78
N ASN A 76 -3.23 13.07 0.38
CA ASN A 76 -4.34 13.42 1.26
C ASN A 76 -5.44 12.36 1.33
N GLN A 77 -5.33 11.26 0.58
CA GLN A 77 -6.31 10.18 0.64
C GLN A 77 -6.15 9.35 1.91
N PRO A 78 -7.24 8.88 2.51
CA PRO A 78 -7.13 7.93 3.61
C PRO A 78 -6.54 6.61 3.13
N LEU A 79 -5.70 6.00 3.95
CA LEU A 79 -5.05 4.71 3.62
C LEU A 79 -6.06 3.58 3.51
N PHE A 80 -7.10 3.62 4.34
CA PHE A 80 -8.11 2.57 4.40
C PHE A 80 -9.44 3.07 3.82
N ILE A 81 -10.18 2.17 3.19
CA ILE A 81 -11.49 2.49 2.63
C ILE A 81 -12.51 2.78 3.74
N LYS A 82 -12.35 2.10 4.89
CA LYS A 82 -13.22 2.28 6.06
C LYS A 82 -12.43 2.82 7.23
N GLU A 83 -13.10 3.55 8.12
CA GLU A 83 -12.52 3.89 9.41
C GLU A 83 -12.38 2.64 10.26
N PHE A 84 -11.22 2.48 10.88
CA PHE A 84 -10.93 1.37 11.78
C PHE A 84 -10.59 1.89 13.15
N LYS A 85 -10.98 1.16 14.17
CA LYS A 85 -10.48 1.38 15.52
C LYS A 85 -9.04 0.90 15.60
N PHE A 86 -8.27 1.48 16.51
CA PHE A 86 -6.86 1.11 16.68
C PHE A 86 -6.67 -0.40 16.87
N GLU A 87 -7.54 -1.03 17.68
CA GLU A 87 -7.49 -2.47 17.92
C GLU A 87 -7.71 -3.28 16.65
N ASP A 88 -8.61 -2.82 15.76
CA ASP A 88 -8.88 -3.49 14.50
C ASP A 88 -7.67 -3.44 13.57
N LEU A 89 -6.96 -2.31 13.55
CA LEU A 89 -5.74 -2.16 12.76
C LEU A 89 -4.63 -3.09 13.25
N VAL A 90 -4.42 -3.13 14.57
CA VAL A 90 -3.43 -4.03 15.17
C VAL A 90 -3.76 -5.48 14.84
N SER A 91 -5.02 -5.88 14.97
CA SER A 91 -5.48 -7.23 14.64
C SER A 91 -5.25 -7.55 13.17
N PHE A 92 -5.55 -6.61 12.27
CA PHE A 92 -5.38 -6.78 10.83
C PHE A 92 -3.92 -7.09 10.46
N PHE A 93 -2.98 -6.28 10.93
CA PHE A 93 -1.57 -6.50 10.66
C PHE A 93 -1.05 -7.77 11.32
N HIS A 94 -1.55 -8.10 12.51
CA HIS A 94 -1.17 -9.31 13.22
C HIS A 94 -1.63 -10.56 12.48
N GLN A 95 -2.83 -10.56 11.94
CA GLN A 95 -3.35 -11.68 11.14
C GLN A 95 -2.52 -11.91 9.88
N GLY A 96 -2.09 -10.85 9.21
CA GLY A 96 -1.21 -10.95 8.05
C GLY A 96 0.10 -11.63 8.40
N LEU A 97 0.72 -11.23 9.50
CA LEU A 97 1.96 -11.84 9.98
C LEU A 97 1.76 -13.31 10.37
N ARG A 98 0.66 -13.63 11.04
CA ARG A 98 0.35 -15.02 11.41
C ARG A 98 0.19 -15.91 10.19
N LYS A 99 -0.44 -15.43 9.13
CA LYS A 99 -0.58 -16.18 7.87
C LYS A 99 0.77 -16.50 7.27
N LYS A 100 1.68 -15.53 7.27
CA LYS A 100 3.04 -15.75 6.79
C LYS A 100 3.76 -16.82 7.58
N LEU A 101 3.69 -16.75 8.91
CA LEU A 101 4.36 -17.72 9.79
C LEU A 101 3.77 -19.13 9.62
N ALA A 102 2.46 -19.24 9.40
CA ALA A 102 1.80 -20.53 9.20
C ALA A 102 2.19 -21.20 7.88
N LEU A 103 2.59 -20.39 6.87
CA LEU A 103 2.98 -20.90 5.56
C LEU A 103 4.46 -21.29 5.48
N GLN A 104 5.22 -20.96 6.49
CA GLN A 104 6.62 -21.36 6.61
C GLN A 104 6.72 -22.72 7.29
#